data_a90433d85f1d66d5189fbc5fdac652e0
#
_entry.id   a90433d85f1d66d5189fbc5fdac652e0
#
_cell.length_a   1.000
_cell.length_b   1.000
_cell.length_c   1.000
_cell.angle_alpha   90.00
_cell.angle_beta   90.00
_cell.angle_gamma   90.00
#
_symmetry.space_group_name_H-M   'P 1'
#
loop_
_entity.id
_entity.type
_entity.pdbx_description
1 polymer ?
#
loop_
_entity_poly.entity_id
_entity_poly.type
_entity_poly.pdbx_seq_one_letter_code
_entity_poly.pdbx_strand_id
1 'polypeptide(L)'
;MPSQSVKECQRCNALTKSGQRCKNRTCKSGKCWVHLKRDTGLRVKPSQVSGGGMGLWTTKRIKPNQLIGKYTGERMTKAQVNQRYVTRKPQYVLCSGNRCVDARKTNSSAVRFANDARGTRFKNNARLKGLSLKSASKGIPAYREIFTGYGSAFWVNR
;
A
#
# COMPACT_ATOMS: atom_id res chain seq x y z
N MET A 1 6.87 13.42 3.55
CA MET A 1 5.55 13.21 4.18
C MET A 1 5.56 13.87 5.54
N PRO A 2 4.53 14.64 5.92
CA PRO A 2 4.41 15.06 7.29
C PRO A 2 4.40 13.82 8.18
N SER A 3 5.18 13.82 9.25
CA SER A 3 5.15 12.77 10.26
C SER A 3 3.73 12.65 10.77
N GLN A 4 3.10 11.50 10.62
CA GLN A 4 1.80 11.27 11.24
C GLN A 4 1.95 11.45 12.74
N SER A 5 1.09 12.26 13.33
CA SER A 5 1.11 12.45 14.79
C SER A 5 0.92 11.08 15.48
N VAL A 6 1.52 10.89 16.63
CA VAL A 6 1.39 9.65 17.43
C VAL A 6 -0.09 9.32 17.73
N LYS A 7 -0.97 10.34 17.70
CA LYS A 7 -2.42 10.17 17.88
C LYS A 7 -3.10 9.38 16.75
N GLU A 8 -2.53 9.39 15.54
CA GLU A 8 -3.06 8.65 14.39
C GLU A 8 -2.61 7.19 14.33
N CYS A 9 -1.63 6.83 15.16
CA CYS A 9 -1.17 5.45 15.28
C CYS A 9 -2.13 4.65 16.15
N GLN A 10 -2.42 3.43 15.74
CA GLN A 10 -3.36 2.56 16.45
C GLN A 10 -2.68 1.29 16.95
N ARG A 11 -3.35 0.59 17.85
CA ARG A 11 -2.90 -0.71 18.32
C ARG A 11 -3.03 -1.74 17.21
N CYS A 12 -2.00 -2.57 17.02
CA CYS A 12 -1.99 -3.69 16.08
C CYS A 12 -3.23 -4.57 16.27
N ASN A 13 -3.86 -4.97 15.17
CA ASN A 13 -5.08 -5.79 15.19
C ASN A 13 -4.81 -7.31 15.17
N ALA A 14 -3.54 -7.72 15.10
CA ALA A 14 -3.18 -9.13 15.06
C ALA A 14 -3.17 -9.77 16.47
N LEU A 15 -3.32 -11.09 16.51
CA LEU A 15 -3.16 -11.89 17.71
C LEU A 15 -1.71 -12.37 17.86
N THR A 16 -1.25 -12.45 19.09
CA THR A 16 0.01 -13.09 19.48
C THR A 16 -0.12 -14.61 19.40
N LYS A 17 0.99 -15.33 19.59
CA LYS A 17 0.96 -16.80 19.67
C LYS A 17 0.09 -17.32 20.81
N SER A 18 -0.08 -16.55 21.88
CA SER A 18 -0.95 -16.89 23.03
C SER A 18 -2.42 -16.50 22.82
N GLY A 19 -2.81 -16.07 21.62
CA GLY A 19 -4.18 -15.69 21.31
C GLY A 19 -4.60 -14.30 21.81
N GLN A 20 -3.73 -13.55 22.45
CA GLN A 20 -4.03 -12.20 22.93
C GLN A 20 -3.78 -11.17 21.85
N ARG A 21 -4.54 -10.06 21.86
CA ARG A 21 -4.30 -8.96 20.94
C ARG A 21 -2.92 -8.34 21.16
N CYS A 22 -2.15 -8.17 20.08
CA CYS A 22 -0.83 -7.56 20.10
C CYS A 22 -0.87 -6.17 20.76
N LYS A 23 0.12 -5.87 21.60
CA LYS A 23 0.23 -4.58 22.29
C LYS A 23 0.96 -3.51 21.47
N ASN A 24 1.66 -3.88 20.39
CA ASN A 24 2.41 -2.93 19.57
C ASN A 24 1.47 -1.93 18.87
N ARG A 25 1.93 -0.70 18.73
CA ARG A 25 1.26 0.33 17.94
C ARG A 25 1.84 0.39 16.52
N THR A 26 1.02 0.86 15.59
CA THR A 26 1.40 0.99 14.18
C THR A 26 0.70 2.20 13.55
N CYS A 27 1.43 2.89 12.67
CA CYS A 27 0.94 4.03 11.89
C CYS A 27 0.95 3.75 10.39
N LYS A 28 1.24 2.54 9.96
CA LYS A 28 1.46 2.19 8.55
C LYS A 28 0.43 1.21 7.99
N SER A 29 -0.13 0.36 8.83
CA SER A 29 -1.19 -0.58 8.43
C SER A 29 -1.95 -1.03 9.69
N GLY A 30 -2.98 -1.86 9.54
CA GLY A 30 -3.67 -2.45 10.68
C GLY A 30 -2.80 -3.38 11.53
N LYS A 31 -1.64 -3.81 11.02
CA LYS A 31 -0.69 -4.71 11.69
C LYS A 31 0.64 -4.02 11.92
N CYS A 32 1.28 -4.24 13.08
CA CYS A 32 2.66 -3.83 13.31
C CYS A 32 3.60 -4.60 12.37
N TRP A 33 4.84 -4.11 12.24
CA TRP A 33 5.80 -4.67 11.28
C TRP A 33 6.06 -6.17 11.48
N VAL A 34 6.06 -6.65 12.73
CA VAL A 34 6.26 -8.07 13.06
C VAL A 34 5.13 -8.92 12.49
N HIS A 35 3.88 -8.52 12.77
CA HIS A 35 2.72 -9.26 12.33
C HIS A 35 2.43 -9.09 10.84
N LEU A 36 2.73 -7.93 10.26
CA LEU A 36 2.66 -7.74 8.81
C LEU A 36 3.60 -8.73 8.09
N LYS A 37 4.86 -8.83 8.55
CA LYS A 37 5.82 -9.78 8.02
C LYS A 37 5.36 -11.23 8.22
N ARG A 38 4.94 -11.60 9.43
CA ARG A 38 4.49 -12.96 9.77
C ARG A 38 3.33 -13.41 8.88
N ASP A 39 2.30 -12.56 8.76
CA ASP A 39 1.03 -12.95 8.16
C ASP A 39 1.02 -12.80 6.64
N THR A 40 1.81 -11.87 6.10
CA THR A 40 1.78 -11.53 4.66
C THR A 40 3.14 -11.65 3.96
N GLY A 41 4.24 -11.70 4.68
CA GLY A 41 5.58 -11.59 4.13
C GLY A 41 5.94 -10.19 3.64
N LEU A 42 5.15 -9.16 3.96
CA LEU A 42 5.37 -7.79 3.52
C LEU A 42 6.02 -6.95 4.62
N ARG A 43 6.71 -5.88 4.19
CA ARG A 43 7.25 -4.83 5.05
C ARG A 43 7.03 -3.46 4.40
N VAL A 44 6.89 -2.45 5.25
CA VAL A 44 6.90 -1.04 4.83
C VAL A 44 8.22 -0.44 5.30
N LYS A 45 9.06 0.00 4.37
CA LYS A 45 10.40 0.54 4.59
C LYS A 45 10.61 1.75 3.67
N PRO A 46 11.64 2.58 3.88
CA PRO A 46 11.98 3.61 2.91
C PRO A 46 12.12 3.06 1.49
N SER A 47 11.55 3.77 0.52
CA SER A 47 11.60 3.41 -0.89
C SER A 47 12.97 3.67 -1.49
N GLN A 48 13.35 2.89 -2.49
CA GLN A 48 14.53 3.14 -3.34
C GLN A 48 14.29 4.26 -4.34
N VAL A 49 13.04 4.64 -4.57
CA VAL A 49 12.68 5.74 -5.47
C VAL A 49 12.87 7.06 -4.75
N SER A 50 13.66 7.96 -5.33
CA SER A 50 13.83 9.32 -4.81
C SER A 50 12.48 10.03 -4.72
N GLY A 51 12.18 10.61 -3.56
CA GLY A 51 10.87 11.23 -3.30
C GLY A 51 9.71 10.25 -3.09
N GLY A 52 9.94 8.95 -3.17
CA GLY A 52 8.91 7.92 -2.97
C GLY A 52 8.48 7.70 -1.51
N GLY A 53 9.16 8.33 -0.57
CA GLY A 53 8.88 8.18 0.86
C GLY A 53 9.03 6.73 1.31
N MET A 54 7.96 6.15 1.87
CA MET A 54 7.93 4.72 2.21
C MET A 54 7.54 3.88 1.00
N GLY A 55 8.07 2.67 0.93
CA GLY A 55 7.79 1.68 -0.09
C GLY A 55 7.27 0.37 0.48
N LEU A 56 6.67 -0.45 -0.35
CA LEU A 56 6.23 -1.80 -0.02
C LEU A 56 7.31 -2.81 -0.43
N TRP A 57 7.70 -3.68 0.50
CA TRP A 57 8.76 -4.67 0.29
C TRP A 57 8.24 -6.07 0.58
N THR A 58 8.75 -7.06 -0.14
CA THR A 58 8.53 -8.46 0.22
C THR A 58 9.74 -9.05 0.94
N THR A 59 9.50 -9.90 1.94
CA THR A 59 10.54 -10.66 2.65
C THR A 59 10.71 -12.07 2.12
N LYS A 60 9.82 -12.51 1.24
CA LYS A 60 9.82 -13.83 0.60
C LYS A 60 9.52 -13.72 -0.88
N ARG A 61 9.90 -14.73 -1.65
CA ARG A 61 9.57 -14.80 -3.07
C ARG A 61 8.05 -14.77 -3.29
N ILE A 62 7.60 -13.96 -4.23
CA ILE A 62 6.22 -13.93 -4.72
C ILE A 62 6.19 -14.58 -6.10
N LYS A 63 5.32 -15.56 -6.27
CA LYS A 63 5.16 -16.28 -7.55
C LYS A 63 4.56 -15.36 -8.63
N PRO A 64 4.75 -15.69 -9.94
CA PRO A 64 4.07 -15.00 -11.02
C PRO A 64 2.55 -14.91 -10.82
N ASN A 65 1.97 -13.75 -11.13
CA ASN A 65 0.52 -13.50 -11.08
C ASN A 65 -0.14 -13.79 -9.70
N GLN A 66 0.66 -13.80 -8.64
CA GLN A 66 0.18 -14.06 -7.28
C GLN A 66 -0.46 -12.79 -6.70
N LEU A 67 -1.57 -12.95 -5.97
CA LEU A 67 -2.16 -11.88 -5.19
C LEU A 67 -1.19 -11.47 -4.06
N ILE A 68 -0.83 -10.19 -4.02
CA ILE A 68 -0.01 -9.58 -2.97
C ILE A 68 -0.91 -9.07 -1.85
N GLY A 69 -2.01 -8.42 -2.21
CA GLY A 69 -3.00 -7.94 -1.26
C GLY A 69 -4.09 -7.11 -1.94
N LYS A 70 -5.12 -6.81 -1.18
CA LYS A 70 -6.21 -5.94 -1.60
C LYS A 70 -5.98 -4.53 -1.08
N TYR A 71 -6.34 -3.55 -1.89
CA TYR A 71 -6.38 -2.15 -1.49
C TYR A 71 -7.61 -1.94 -0.61
N THR A 72 -7.40 -1.67 0.66
CA THR A 72 -8.47 -1.51 1.64
C THR A 72 -8.44 -0.13 2.27
N GLY A 73 -9.61 0.35 2.67
CA GLY A 73 -9.80 1.66 3.29
C GLY A 73 -11.27 2.05 3.27
N GLU A 74 -11.54 3.33 3.28
CA GLU A 74 -12.89 3.87 3.19
C GLU A 74 -13.42 3.71 1.76
N ARG A 75 -14.60 3.08 1.62
CA ARG A 75 -15.25 2.93 0.31
C ARG A 75 -15.94 4.23 -0.09
N MET A 76 -15.73 4.65 -1.31
CA MET A 76 -16.26 5.90 -1.85
C MET A 76 -16.66 5.73 -3.32
N THR A 77 -17.56 6.57 -3.78
CA THR A 77 -17.79 6.80 -5.21
C THR A 77 -16.76 7.79 -5.77
N LYS A 78 -16.58 7.81 -7.08
CA LYS A 78 -15.70 8.78 -7.74
C LYS A 78 -16.11 10.22 -7.47
N ALA A 79 -17.42 10.50 -7.43
CA ALA A 79 -17.95 11.82 -7.08
C ALA A 79 -17.56 12.23 -5.65
N GLN A 80 -17.68 11.33 -4.69
CA GLN A 80 -17.25 11.58 -3.30
C GLN A 80 -15.76 11.84 -3.18
N VAL A 81 -14.91 11.12 -3.95
CA VAL A 81 -13.47 11.39 -4.00
C VAL A 81 -13.21 12.78 -4.54
N ASN A 82 -13.84 13.16 -5.67
CA ASN A 82 -13.67 14.47 -6.26
C ASN A 82 -14.08 15.60 -5.29
N GLN A 83 -15.18 15.42 -4.58
CA GLN A 83 -15.65 16.38 -3.58
C GLN A 83 -14.67 16.50 -2.39
N ARG A 84 -14.11 15.38 -1.90
CA ARG A 84 -13.15 15.37 -0.79
C ARG A 84 -11.82 16.02 -1.14
N TYR A 85 -11.38 15.86 -2.36
CA TYR A 85 -10.04 16.26 -2.82
C TYR A 85 -10.07 17.45 -3.80
N VAL A 86 -11.00 18.38 -3.63
CA VAL A 86 -11.10 19.60 -4.46
C VAL A 86 -9.81 20.45 -4.39
N THR A 87 -9.25 20.62 -3.19
CA THR A 87 -8.12 21.52 -2.94
C THR A 87 -6.75 20.84 -2.86
N ARG A 88 -6.72 19.50 -2.87
CA ARG A 88 -5.48 18.73 -2.75
C ARG A 88 -5.57 17.43 -3.54
N LYS A 89 -4.40 16.95 -4.01
CA LYS A 89 -4.34 15.66 -4.71
C LYS A 89 -4.47 14.50 -3.71
N PRO A 90 -5.27 13.47 -4.04
CA PRO A 90 -5.33 12.26 -3.24
C PRO A 90 -4.02 11.48 -3.35
N GLN A 91 -3.48 11.01 -2.22
CA GLN A 91 -2.23 10.24 -2.19
C GLN A 91 -2.46 8.73 -2.20
N TYR A 92 -3.52 8.28 -1.55
CA TYR A 92 -3.82 6.87 -1.30
C TYR A 92 -5.23 6.49 -1.74
N VAL A 93 -5.69 7.03 -2.86
CA VAL A 93 -7.00 6.69 -3.44
C VAL A 93 -6.79 5.83 -4.69
N LEU A 94 -7.48 4.71 -4.73
CA LEU A 94 -7.54 3.83 -5.89
C LEU A 94 -9.00 3.65 -6.31
N CYS A 95 -9.26 3.85 -7.60
CA CYS A 95 -10.57 3.64 -8.20
C CYS A 95 -10.55 2.52 -9.24
N SER A 96 -11.58 1.70 -9.26
CA SER A 96 -11.90 0.75 -10.32
C SER A 96 -13.31 1.08 -10.80
N GLY A 97 -13.41 1.82 -11.91
CA GLY A 97 -14.66 2.43 -12.34
C GLY A 97 -15.15 3.43 -11.28
N ASN A 98 -16.41 3.31 -10.87
CA ASN A 98 -17.00 4.16 -9.83
C ASN A 98 -16.74 3.68 -8.39
N ARG A 99 -16.08 2.53 -8.22
CA ARG A 99 -15.72 2.02 -6.90
C ARG A 99 -14.33 2.51 -6.52
N CYS A 100 -14.26 3.39 -5.55
CA CYS A 100 -13.01 3.93 -5.02
C CYS A 100 -12.77 3.47 -3.59
N VAL A 101 -11.50 3.43 -3.21
CA VAL A 101 -11.05 3.19 -1.84
C VAL A 101 -10.05 4.29 -1.47
N ASP A 102 -10.33 4.99 -0.39
CA ASP A 102 -9.42 5.94 0.25
C ASP A 102 -8.68 5.23 1.39
N ALA A 103 -7.41 4.94 1.16
CA ALA A 103 -6.56 4.22 2.11
C ALA A 103 -5.68 5.14 2.96
N ARG A 104 -6.04 6.41 3.14
CA ARG A 104 -5.24 7.38 3.92
C ARG A 104 -5.14 7.05 5.42
N LYS A 105 -6.11 6.33 5.97
CA LYS A 105 -6.12 5.98 7.40
C LYS A 105 -5.06 4.93 7.71
N THR A 106 -4.50 5.00 8.92
CA THR A 106 -3.41 4.13 9.36
C THR A 106 -3.76 2.65 9.47
N ASN A 107 -5.06 2.31 9.57
CA ASN A 107 -5.56 0.93 9.58
C ASN A 107 -5.79 0.36 8.16
N SER A 108 -5.50 1.11 7.12
CA SER A 108 -5.61 0.64 5.74
C SER A 108 -4.53 -0.38 5.40
N SER A 109 -4.73 -1.09 4.28
CA SER A 109 -3.78 -2.09 3.79
C SER A 109 -2.40 -1.50 3.49
N ALA A 110 -1.35 -2.27 3.80
CA ALA A 110 0.03 -1.90 3.48
C ALA A 110 0.30 -1.78 1.97
N VAL A 111 -0.51 -2.39 1.11
CA VAL A 111 -0.33 -2.32 -0.36
C VAL A 111 -0.41 -0.89 -0.91
N ARG A 112 -0.98 0.05 -0.19
CA ARG A 112 -0.98 1.47 -0.53
C ARG A 112 0.43 2.09 -0.65
N PHE A 113 1.45 1.45 -0.08
CA PHE A 113 2.83 1.90 -0.13
C PHE A 113 3.61 1.41 -1.35
N ALA A 114 2.99 0.63 -2.25
CA ALA A 114 3.61 0.29 -3.52
C ALA A 114 3.75 1.55 -4.38
N ASN A 115 5.00 1.94 -4.67
CA ASN A 115 5.32 3.09 -5.50
C ASN A 115 5.27 2.74 -6.99
N ASP A 116 5.19 3.75 -7.86
CA ASP A 116 5.38 3.60 -9.30
C ASP A 116 6.84 3.84 -9.65
N ALA A 117 7.43 2.90 -10.37
CA ALA A 117 8.83 2.98 -10.81
C ALA A 117 9.01 3.84 -12.06
N ARG A 118 7.94 4.42 -12.63
CA ARG A 118 7.99 5.25 -13.84
C ARG A 118 8.97 6.42 -13.68
N GLY A 119 9.82 6.63 -14.67
CA GLY A 119 10.82 7.70 -14.63
C GLY A 119 12.04 7.40 -13.76
N THR A 120 12.19 6.17 -13.27
CA THR A 120 13.34 5.72 -12.48
C THR A 120 14.11 4.62 -13.19
N ARG A 121 15.26 4.20 -12.64
CA ARG A 121 16.01 3.03 -13.10
C ARG A 121 15.32 1.69 -12.81
N PHE A 122 14.31 1.69 -11.95
CA PHE A 122 13.57 0.49 -11.57
C PHE A 122 12.44 0.21 -12.56
N LYS A 123 11.88 -0.99 -12.49
CA LYS A 123 10.74 -1.42 -13.30
C LYS A 123 9.60 -1.88 -12.40
N ASN A 124 8.38 -1.58 -12.80
CA ASN A 124 7.19 -2.12 -12.13
C ASN A 124 7.21 -3.66 -12.22
N ASN A 125 7.04 -4.32 -11.08
CA ASN A 125 7.05 -5.77 -10.92
C ASN A 125 5.72 -6.32 -10.38
N ALA A 126 4.75 -5.43 -10.19
CA ALA A 126 3.39 -5.72 -9.81
C ALA A 126 2.42 -4.88 -10.64
N ARG A 127 1.15 -5.23 -10.60
CA ARG A 127 0.08 -4.53 -11.30
C ARG A 127 -1.19 -4.47 -10.46
N LEU A 128 -1.92 -3.40 -10.59
CA LEU A 128 -3.26 -3.26 -10.04
C LEU A 128 -4.27 -3.92 -11.00
N LYS A 129 -5.10 -4.79 -10.45
CA LYS A 129 -6.25 -5.38 -11.15
C LYS A 129 -7.50 -5.14 -10.30
N GLY A 130 -8.33 -4.19 -10.73
CA GLY A 130 -9.39 -3.66 -9.87
C GLY A 130 -8.79 -3.05 -8.61
N LEU A 131 -9.22 -3.50 -7.45
CA LEU A 131 -8.71 -3.06 -6.15
C LEU A 131 -7.69 -4.05 -5.54
N SER A 132 -7.10 -4.90 -6.36
CA SER A 132 -6.11 -5.89 -5.94
C SER A 132 -4.75 -5.60 -6.55
N LEU A 133 -3.68 -5.81 -5.76
CA LEU A 133 -2.30 -5.77 -6.21
C LEU A 133 -1.82 -7.21 -6.45
N LYS A 134 -1.35 -7.50 -7.65
CA LYS A 134 -0.80 -8.80 -8.05
C LYS A 134 0.62 -8.63 -8.58
N SER A 135 1.47 -9.64 -8.37
CA SER A 135 2.78 -9.69 -9.03
C SER A 135 2.63 -9.80 -10.55
N ALA A 136 3.61 -9.28 -11.28
CA ALA A 136 3.70 -9.43 -12.74
C ALA A 136 4.09 -10.86 -13.13
N SER A 137 4.16 -11.13 -14.44
CA SER A 137 4.39 -12.45 -15.01
C SER A 137 5.73 -13.10 -14.62
N LYS A 138 6.72 -12.32 -14.18
CA LYS A 138 8.02 -12.85 -13.71
C LYS A 138 8.08 -13.15 -12.22
N GLY A 139 7.04 -12.78 -11.47
CA GLY A 139 7.07 -12.82 -10.01
C GLY A 139 8.03 -11.80 -9.42
N ILE A 140 8.29 -11.88 -8.12
CA ILE A 140 9.16 -10.95 -7.40
C ILE A 140 10.10 -11.76 -6.49
N PRO A 141 11.44 -11.61 -6.62
CA PRO A 141 12.38 -12.25 -5.69
C PRO A 141 12.19 -11.75 -4.26
N ALA A 142 12.66 -12.54 -3.28
CA ALA A 142 12.67 -12.12 -1.88
C ALA A 142 13.50 -10.84 -1.68
N TYR A 143 13.13 -10.05 -0.68
CA TYR A 143 13.82 -8.82 -0.27
C TYR A 143 13.89 -7.74 -1.35
N ARG A 144 12.86 -7.66 -2.19
CA ARG A 144 12.72 -6.62 -3.22
C ARG A 144 11.57 -5.67 -2.89
N GLU A 145 11.74 -4.43 -3.33
CA GLU A 145 10.65 -3.46 -3.32
C GLU A 145 9.62 -3.82 -4.39
N ILE A 146 8.35 -3.63 -4.05
CA ILE A 146 7.22 -3.89 -4.94
C ILE A 146 6.80 -2.57 -5.56
N PHE A 147 6.85 -2.52 -6.88
CA PHE A 147 6.48 -1.36 -7.70
C PHE A 147 5.28 -1.69 -8.57
N THR A 148 4.33 -0.77 -8.66
CA THR A 148 3.14 -0.90 -9.51
C THR A 148 2.87 0.39 -10.28
N GLY A 149 2.37 0.27 -11.51
CA GLY A 149 1.95 1.43 -12.30
C GLY A 149 0.66 2.03 -11.74
N TYR A 150 0.64 3.36 -11.58
CA TYR A 150 -0.54 4.09 -11.14
C TYR A 150 -1.53 4.40 -12.28
N GLY A 151 -1.15 4.09 -13.52
CA GLY A 151 -1.91 4.43 -14.71
C GLY A 151 -1.65 5.85 -15.22
N SER A 152 -1.98 6.08 -16.49
CA SER A 152 -1.70 7.36 -17.17
C SER A 152 -2.42 8.54 -16.53
N ALA A 153 -3.66 8.36 -16.10
CA ALA A 153 -4.48 9.42 -15.48
C ALA A 153 -3.85 10.00 -14.21
N PHE A 154 -3.09 9.20 -13.45
CA PHE A 154 -2.38 9.67 -12.26
C PHE A 154 -1.26 10.67 -12.61
N TRP A 155 -0.59 10.48 -13.73
CA TRP A 155 0.57 11.29 -14.14
C TRP A 155 0.19 12.57 -14.89
N VAL A 156 -0.93 12.58 -15.58
CA VAL A 156 -1.41 13.76 -16.35
C VAL A 156 -1.79 14.93 -15.43
N ASN A 157 -2.21 14.65 -14.21
CA ASN A 157 -2.70 15.63 -13.24
C ASN A 157 -1.63 16.03 -12.18
N ARG A 158 -0.36 15.80 -12.43
CA ARG A 158 0.76 16.17 -11.54
C ARG A 158 1.65 17.24 -12.14
#